data_a47b4ba3d2b8df4014e30317f94ed020
#
_entry.id   a47b4ba3d2b8df4014e30317f94ed020
#
_cell.length_a   1.000
_cell.length_b   1.000
_cell.length_c   1.000
_cell.angle_alpha   90.00
_cell.angle_beta   90.00
_cell.angle_gamma   90.00
#
_symmetry.space_group_name_H-M   'P 1'
#
loop_
_entity.id
_entity.type
_entity.pdbx_description
1 polymer ?
#
loop_
_entity_poly.entity_id
_entity_poly.type
_entity_poly.pdbx_seq_one_letter_code
_entity_poly.pdbx_strand_id
1 'polypeptide(L)'
;MQQMVTALGEGDVIKYIQTVPGIAVGVEGTSSFYVRGGNLGNNVVTVDGVRLYGYGHLLGLTSAFSNDIVGNANFSVGGFSAESYNLLASHIEITTKEPDFKHYNFKFGVSNFMVSSYASGPIKNQKLAFEVAARVSPLSWEYKIGKEWIDDKLDIFNNLSASVYDVFAKISYKPGKRHTINASFFYSLDNFGYGEIDVSSYDKMRWHNIIGNLEWKCRLSNNWNVKTNFSFNHYKSGQTQERVLEGVYNKLTVKSLIQEMTFNTLFQHSFSKRW
;
A
#
# COMPACT_ATOMS: atom_id res chain seq x y z
N MET A 1 -0.99 -14.82 11.72
CA MET A 1 -2.28 -14.23 11.31
C MET A 1 -2.92 -15.13 10.28
N GLN A 2 -4.14 -15.63 10.56
CA GLN A 2 -4.93 -16.26 9.50
C GLN A 2 -5.24 -15.18 8.46
N GLN A 3 -4.88 -15.43 7.22
CA GLN A 3 -5.16 -14.51 6.12
C GLN A 3 -6.67 -14.54 5.87
N MET A 4 -7.36 -13.46 6.21
CA MET A 4 -8.74 -13.29 5.73
C MET A 4 -8.68 -13.10 4.22
N VAL A 5 -9.26 -14.03 3.50
CA VAL A 5 -9.43 -13.91 2.05
C VAL A 5 -10.59 -12.95 1.81
N THR A 6 -10.35 -11.89 1.05
CA THR A 6 -11.39 -10.95 0.65
C THR A 6 -12.30 -11.55 -0.43
N ALA A 7 -13.41 -10.89 -0.74
CA ALA A 7 -14.27 -11.25 -1.87
C ALA A 7 -13.50 -11.26 -3.22
N LEU A 8 -12.34 -10.62 -3.27
CA LEU A 8 -11.46 -10.57 -4.46
C LEU A 8 -10.46 -11.74 -4.52
N GLY A 9 -10.53 -12.71 -3.58
CA GLY A 9 -9.68 -13.90 -3.56
C GLY A 9 -8.28 -13.68 -3.02
N GLU A 10 -7.93 -12.47 -2.55
CA GLU A 10 -6.64 -12.16 -1.93
C GLU A 10 -6.80 -11.87 -0.44
N GLY A 11 -5.80 -12.20 0.36
CA GLY A 11 -5.72 -11.74 1.74
C GLY A 11 -5.47 -10.23 1.80
N ASP A 12 -6.11 -9.53 2.73
CA ASP A 12 -5.96 -8.08 2.88
C ASP A 12 -5.90 -7.69 4.36
N VAL A 13 -4.77 -7.07 4.76
CA VAL A 13 -4.52 -6.64 6.13
C VAL A 13 -5.49 -5.55 6.56
N ILE A 14 -5.80 -4.59 5.67
CA ILE A 14 -6.72 -3.49 5.99
C ILE A 14 -8.14 -4.02 6.21
N LYS A 15 -8.58 -4.96 5.37
CA LYS A 15 -9.88 -5.63 5.54
C LYS A 15 -9.96 -6.42 6.84
N TYR A 16 -8.87 -7.07 7.24
CA TYR A 16 -8.81 -7.73 8.55
C TYR A 16 -8.94 -6.73 9.70
N ILE A 17 -8.26 -5.59 9.63
CA ILE A 17 -8.34 -4.54 10.65
C ILE A 17 -9.76 -3.99 10.77
N GLN A 18 -10.50 -3.87 9.67
CA GLN A 18 -11.91 -3.43 9.68
C GLN A 18 -12.85 -4.35 10.48
N THR A 19 -12.45 -5.59 10.79
CA THR A 19 -13.22 -6.51 11.65
C THR A 19 -12.93 -6.37 13.14
N VAL A 20 -11.95 -5.54 13.52
CA VAL A 20 -11.58 -5.35 14.93
C VAL A 20 -12.62 -4.49 15.65
N PRO A 21 -13.03 -4.85 16.89
CA PRO A 21 -13.97 -4.05 17.67
C PRO A 21 -13.50 -2.59 17.84
N GLY A 22 -14.43 -1.64 17.70
CA GLY A 22 -14.15 -0.20 17.81
C GLY A 22 -13.73 0.47 16.51
N ILE A 23 -13.75 -0.26 15.40
CA ILE A 23 -13.57 0.25 14.05
C ILE A 23 -14.92 0.24 13.34
N ALA A 24 -15.27 1.39 12.75
CA ALA A 24 -16.42 1.51 11.87
C ALA A 24 -15.95 1.59 10.43
N VAL A 25 -16.52 0.77 9.55
CA VAL A 25 -16.24 0.83 8.11
C VAL A 25 -16.87 2.09 7.54
N GLY A 26 -16.12 2.82 6.73
CA GLY A 26 -16.62 4.07 6.13
C GLY A 26 -17.62 3.78 5.02
N VAL A 27 -17.13 3.27 3.91
CA VAL A 27 -17.97 2.82 2.79
C VAL A 27 -17.78 1.31 2.68
N GLU A 28 -18.89 0.57 2.66
CA GLU A 28 -18.85 -0.88 2.58
C GLU A 28 -18.09 -1.35 1.33
N GLY A 29 -17.24 -2.36 1.51
CA GLY A 29 -16.38 -2.87 0.45
C GLY A 29 -15.09 -2.09 0.24
N THR A 30 -14.94 -0.86 0.77
CA THR A 30 -13.71 -0.06 0.61
C THR A 30 -12.70 -0.27 1.75
N SER A 31 -11.49 0.27 1.60
CA SER A 31 -10.47 0.28 2.66
C SER A 31 -10.64 1.44 3.65
N SER A 32 -11.71 2.23 3.53
CA SER A 32 -11.99 3.34 4.44
C SER A 32 -12.50 2.85 5.79
N PHE A 33 -11.98 3.42 6.88
CA PHE A 33 -12.42 3.08 8.23
C PHE A 33 -12.26 4.27 9.19
N TYR A 34 -13.11 4.28 10.22
CA TYR A 34 -13.09 5.25 11.30
C TYR A 34 -12.73 4.54 12.61
N VAL A 35 -11.85 5.14 13.37
CA VAL A 35 -11.39 4.60 14.65
C VAL A 35 -11.84 5.52 15.76
N ARG A 36 -12.64 5.01 16.68
CA ARG A 36 -13.14 5.72 17.88
C ARG A 36 -13.68 7.12 17.58
N GLY A 37 -14.41 7.29 16.49
CA GLY A 37 -15.00 8.57 16.09
C GLY A 37 -14.03 9.56 15.44
N GLY A 38 -12.79 9.16 15.17
CA GLY A 38 -11.83 9.97 14.38
C GLY A 38 -12.20 10.03 12.91
N ASN A 39 -11.68 11.03 12.18
CA ASN A 39 -11.87 11.16 10.74
C ASN A 39 -10.99 10.17 9.96
N LEU A 40 -11.36 9.88 8.70
CA LEU A 40 -10.58 9.02 7.79
C LEU A 40 -9.12 9.47 7.68
N GLY A 41 -8.87 10.76 7.55
CA GLY A 41 -7.51 11.33 7.42
C GLY A 41 -6.65 11.25 8.69
N ASN A 42 -7.25 10.88 9.83
CA ASN A 42 -6.54 10.74 11.11
C ASN A 42 -5.91 9.34 11.28
N ASN A 43 -6.18 8.43 10.38
CA ASN A 43 -5.60 7.09 10.35
C ASN A 43 -4.33 7.10 9.48
N VAL A 44 -3.25 6.58 9.99
CA VAL A 44 -1.97 6.53 9.30
C VAL A 44 -1.60 5.10 8.98
N VAL A 45 -1.21 4.86 7.74
CA VAL A 45 -0.63 3.60 7.30
C VAL A 45 0.82 3.84 6.95
N THR A 46 1.72 3.02 7.47
CA THR A 46 3.14 3.06 7.12
C THR A 46 3.62 1.71 6.61
N VAL A 47 4.57 1.75 5.68
CA VAL A 47 5.30 0.57 5.19
C VAL A 47 6.79 0.78 5.49
N ASP A 48 7.37 -0.11 6.31
CA ASP A 48 8.73 0.01 6.83
C ASP A 48 9.04 1.39 7.46
N GLY A 49 8.03 1.98 8.14
CA GLY A 49 8.13 3.29 8.79
C GLY A 49 7.88 4.49 7.88
N VAL A 50 7.65 4.30 6.58
CA VAL A 50 7.33 5.37 5.63
C VAL A 50 5.83 5.47 5.41
N ARG A 51 5.27 6.68 5.52
CA ARG A 51 3.83 6.91 5.37
C ARG A 51 3.37 6.58 3.94
N LEU A 52 2.29 5.83 3.84
CA LEU A 52 1.63 5.50 2.58
C LEU A 52 0.34 6.31 2.45
N TYR A 53 0.29 7.17 1.47
CA TYR A 53 -0.92 7.90 1.10
C TYR A 53 -1.71 7.10 0.07
N GLY A 54 -3.07 7.16 0.12
CA GLY A 54 -3.87 6.39 -0.83
C GLY A 54 -3.56 4.89 -0.77
N TYR A 55 -3.69 4.30 0.40
CA TYR A 55 -3.31 2.92 0.72
C TYR A 55 -4.28 1.84 0.17
N GLY A 56 -5.25 2.24 -0.64
CA GLY A 56 -6.21 1.34 -1.28
C GLY A 56 -6.21 1.45 -2.79
N HIS A 57 -6.33 0.32 -3.47
CA HIS A 57 -6.56 0.20 -4.90
C HIS A 57 -8.05 0.09 -5.21
N LEU A 58 -8.46 0.47 -6.44
CA LEU A 58 -9.84 0.35 -6.93
C LEU A 58 -10.84 1.01 -5.96
N LEU A 59 -10.59 2.28 -5.60
CA LEU A 59 -11.40 3.02 -4.62
C LEU A 59 -11.39 2.38 -3.22
N GLY A 60 -10.39 1.54 -2.91
CA GLY A 60 -10.23 0.89 -1.63
C GLY A 60 -10.80 -0.53 -1.54
N LEU A 61 -11.09 -1.17 -2.67
CA LEU A 61 -11.50 -2.58 -2.69
C LEU A 61 -10.40 -3.53 -2.21
N THR A 62 -9.14 -3.18 -2.42
CA THR A 62 -7.97 -3.93 -1.94
C THR A 62 -6.87 -2.98 -1.48
N SER A 63 -5.96 -3.47 -0.65
CA SER A 63 -4.78 -2.70 -0.21
C SER A 63 -3.82 -2.42 -1.36
N ALA A 64 -3.17 -1.25 -1.33
CA ALA A 64 -2.17 -0.85 -2.31
C ALA A 64 -0.85 -1.64 -2.22
N PHE A 65 -0.71 -2.56 -1.26
CA PHE A 65 0.46 -3.40 -1.10
C PHE A 65 0.08 -4.88 -1.11
N SER A 66 0.92 -5.71 -1.72
CA SER A 66 0.72 -7.15 -1.76
C SER A 66 0.87 -7.77 -0.37
N ASN A 67 0.00 -8.71 -0.04
CA ASN A 67 0.15 -9.52 1.17
C ASN A 67 1.43 -10.37 1.17
N ASP A 68 1.98 -10.64 -0.01
CA ASP A 68 3.20 -11.43 -0.13
C ASP A 68 4.42 -10.73 0.46
N ILE A 69 4.45 -9.39 0.45
CA ILE A 69 5.54 -8.62 1.08
C ILE A 69 5.34 -8.41 2.58
N VAL A 70 4.14 -8.62 3.12
CA VAL A 70 3.84 -8.35 4.53
C VAL A 70 4.48 -9.40 5.44
N GLY A 71 5.41 -8.97 6.26
CA GLY A 71 6.01 -9.78 7.33
C GLY A 71 5.23 -9.68 8.63
N ASN A 72 4.90 -8.45 9.05
CA ASN A 72 4.10 -8.16 10.22
C ASN A 72 3.21 -6.94 9.99
N ALA A 73 2.08 -6.89 10.66
CA ALA A 73 1.19 -5.74 10.69
C ALA A 73 0.79 -5.45 12.14
N ASN A 74 1.12 -4.26 12.61
CA ASN A 74 0.75 -3.76 13.93
C ASN A 74 -0.35 -2.72 13.77
N PHE A 75 -1.43 -2.88 14.50
CA PHE A 75 -2.50 -1.90 14.58
C PHE A 75 -2.56 -1.30 15.98
N SER A 76 -2.43 0.01 16.07
CA SER A 76 -2.45 0.76 17.32
C SER A 76 -3.54 1.82 17.33
N VAL A 77 -4.29 1.92 18.41
CA VAL A 77 -5.37 2.88 18.62
C VAL A 77 -5.08 3.69 19.88
N GLY A 78 -4.32 4.77 19.73
CA GLY A 78 -3.78 5.52 20.87
C GLY A 78 -2.59 4.82 21.54
N GLY A 79 -1.96 5.47 22.52
CA GLY A 79 -0.80 4.92 23.21
C GLY A 79 0.41 4.66 22.31
N PHE A 80 0.61 5.53 21.32
CA PHE A 80 1.65 5.36 20.30
C PHE A 80 3.05 5.39 20.93
N SER A 81 3.94 4.58 20.38
CA SER A 81 5.35 4.55 20.81
C SER A 81 6.07 5.84 20.37
N ALA A 82 7.22 6.12 20.98
CA ALA A 82 8.06 7.27 20.59
C ALA A 82 8.59 7.19 19.14
N GLU A 83 8.56 6.01 18.53
CA GLU A 83 8.90 5.82 17.10
C GLU A 83 7.83 6.39 16.16
N SER A 84 6.61 6.55 16.68
CA SER A 84 5.44 6.92 15.90
C SER A 84 5.07 8.36 16.19
N TYR A 85 5.23 9.24 15.24
CA TYR A 85 4.94 10.67 15.34
C TYR A 85 3.83 11.09 14.37
N ASN A 86 3.22 12.24 14.65
CA ASN A 86 2.12 12.81 13.85
C ASN A 86 0.92 11.86 13.70
N LEU A 87 0.56 11.14 14.76
CA LEU A 87 -0.58 10.22 14.82
C LEU A 87 -1.71 10.85 15.64
N LEU A 88 -2.95 10.67 15.16
CA LEU A 88 -4.14 11.22 15.82
C LEU A 88 -5.10 10.12 16.29
N ALA A 89 -5.61 9.28 15.40
CA ALA A 89 -6.62 8.26 15.72
C ALA A 89 -6.03 6.85 15.76
N SER A 90 -5.37 6.42 14.68
CA SER A 90 -4.77 5.09 14.61
C SER A 90 -3.53 5.05 13.74
N HIS A 91 -2.75 4.01 13.97
CA HIS A 91 -1.57 3.68 13.17
C HIS A 91 -1.59 2.21 12.76
N ILE A 92 -1.50 1.96 11.47
CA ILE A 92 -1.26 0.65 10.88
C ILE A 92 0.18 0.65 10.40
N GLU A 93 1.02 -0.11 11.08
CA GLU A 93 2.42 -0.27 10.72
C GLU A 93 2.61 -1.61 10.01
N ILE A 94 2.93 -1.56 8.73
CA ILE A 94 3.30 -2.71 7.93
C ILE A 94 4.81 -2.81 7.90
N THR A 95 5.33 -3.93 8.41
CA THR A 95 6.74 -4.28 8.27
C THR A 95 6.85 -5.32 7.17
N THR A 96 7.65 -5.05 6.15
CA THR A 96 7.85 -5.99 5.04
C THR A 96 8.69 -7.17 5.50
N LYS A 97 8.55 -8.32 4.82
CA LYS A 97 9.34 -9.52 5.08
C LYS A 97 10.83 -9.21 4.99
N GLU A 98 11.60 -9.95 5.73
CA GLU A 98 13.03 -10.04 5.49
C GLU A 98 13.26 -11.04 4.35
N PRO A 99 14.02 -10.68 3.29
CA PRO A 99 14.31 -11.62 2.21
C PRO A 99 15.02 -12.87 2.73
N ASP A 100 14.78 -14.01 2.09
CA ASP A 100 15.47 -15.24 2.45
C ASP A 100 16.93 -15.18 1.98
N PHE A 101 17.88 -15.35 2.90
CA PHE A 101 19.31 -15.34 2.63
C PHE A 101 19.88 -16.71 2.21
N LYS A 102 19.04 -17.76 2.18
CA LYS A 102 19.49 -19.13 1.93
C LYS A 102 18.81 -19.78 0.75
N HIS A 103 17.50 -19.52 0.55
CA HIS A 103 16.68 -20.21 -0.44
C HIS A 103 15.99 -19.20 -1.34
N TYR A 104 15.76 -19.60 -2.58
CA TYR A 104 14.90 -18.86 -3.50
C TYR A 104 13.45 -19.27 -3.26
N ASN A 105 12.59 -18.27 -3.18
CA ASN A 105 11.14 -18.43 -3.05
C ASN A 105 10.47 -17.71 -4.21
N PHE A 106 9.53 -18.38 -4.86
CA PHE A 106 8.74 -17.82 -5.94
C PHE A 106 7.27 -18.08 -5.67
N LYS A 107 6.43 -17.09 -5.95
CA LYS A 107 4.99 -17.24 -5.95
C LYS A 107 4.42 -16.56 -7.17
N PHE A 108 3.38 -17.12 -7.71
CA PHE A 108 2.57 -16.56 -8.78
C PHE A 108 1.11 -16.79 -8.42
N GLY A 109 0.29 -15.75 -8.56
CA GLY A 109 -1.12 -15.79 -8.23
C GLY A 109 -1.94 -15.14 -9.33
N VAL A 110 -3.10 -15.72 -9.58
CA VAL A 110 -4.11 -15.15 -10.47
C VAL A 110 -5.44 -15.17 -9.73
N SER A 111 -6.08 -14.02 -9.64
CA SER A 111 -7.45 -13.86 -9.14
C SER A 111 -8.28 -13.14 -10.19
N ASN A 112 -9.58 -13.01 -9.96
CA ASN A 112 -10.48 -12.29 -10.88
C ASN A 112 -10.10 -10.82 -11.08
N PHE A 113 -9.33 -10.23 -10.15
CA PHE A 113 -9.03 -8.80 -10.15
C PHE A 113 -7.53 -8.48 -10.19
N MET A 114 -6.68 -9.45 -9.92
CA MET A 114 -5.24 -9.24 -9.81
C MET A 114 -4.45 -10.44 -10.32
N VAL A 115 -3.37 -10.14 -11.03
CA VAL A 115 -2.28 -11.06 -11.29
C VAL A 115 -1.11 -10.61 -10.45
N SER A 116 -0.55 -11.51 -9.65
CA SER A 116 0.54 -11.23 -8.72
C SER A 116 1.75 -12.12 -8.96
N SER A 117 2.92 -11.58 -8.67
CA SER A 117 4.18 -12.32 -8.68
C SER A 117 5.03 -11.87 -7.49
N TYR A 118 5.76 -12.82 -6.92
CA TYR A 118 6.68 -12.61 -5.82
C TYR A 118 7.93 -13.45 -6.01
N ALA A 119 9.08 -12.87 -5.74
CA ALA A 119 10.35 -13.60 -5.69
C ALA A 119 11.23 -13.06 -4.58
N SER A 120 11.92 -13.92 -3.86
CA SER A 120 12.95 -13.56 -2.90
C SER A 120 14.07 -14.61 -2.90
N GLY A 121 15.27 -14.20 -2.50
CA GLY A 121 16.38 -15.13 -2.38
C GLY A 121 17.74 -14.45 -2.20
N PRO A 122 18.80 -15.28 -2.02
CA PRO A 122 20.16 -14.80 -1.86
C PRO A 122 20.72 -14.28 -3.20
N ILE A 123 21.51 -13.19 -3.13
CA ILE A 123 22.29 -12.70 -4.27
C ILE A 123 23.73 -13.17 -4.15
N LYS A 124 24.36 -12.98 -2.98
CA LYS A 124 25.77 -13.30 -2.77
C LYS A 124 26.06 -13.69 -1.33
N ASN A 125 26.73 -14.83 -1.16
CA ASN A 125 27.35 -15.30 0.10
C ASN A 125 26.41 -15.25 1.32
N GLN A 126 25.12 -15.44 1.16
CA GLN A 126 24.12 -15.37 2.23
C GLN A 126 24.18 -14.08 3.07
N LYS A 127 24.84 -13.04 2.56
CA LYS A 127 24.92 -11.72 3.18
C LYS A 127 24.11 -10.67 2.46
N LEU A 128 23.81 -10.92 1.20
CA LEU A 128 23.00 -10.05 0.35
C LEU A 128 21.83 -10.86 -0.19
N ALA A 129 20.62 -10.36 0.00
CA ALA A 129 19.38 -10.99 -0.45
C ALA A 129 18.42 -9.94 -1.03
N PHE A 130 17.54 -10.38 -1.91
CA PHE A 130 16.52 -9.55 -2.54
C PHE A 130 15.12 -10.06 -2.25
N GLU A 131 14.16 -9.17 -2.35
CA GLU A 131 12.74 -9.42 -2.38
C GLU A 131 12.11 -8.52 -3.43
N VAL A 132 11.28 -9.06 -4.31
CA VAL A 132 10.52 -8.31 -5.30
C VAL A 132 9.09 -8.85 -5.36
N ALA A 133 8.14 -7.94 -5.53
CA ALA A 133 6.74 -8.29 -5.76
C ALA A 133 6.16 -7.34 -6.80
N ALA A 134 5.26 -7.83 -7.63
CA ALA A 134 4.52 -7.02 -8.57
C ALA A 134 3.09 -7.53 -8.68
N ARG A 135 2.14 -6.59 -8.82
CA ARG A 135 0.75 -6.90 -9.11
C ARG A 135 0.23 -6.00 -10.22
N VAL A 136 -0.67 -6.54 -11.01
CA VAL A 136 -1.39 -5.83 -12.06
C VAL A 136 -2.84 -6.27 -12.08
N SER A 137 -3.76 -5.33 -12.27
CA SER A 137 -5.17 -5.66 -12.46
C SER A 137 -5.49 -5.83 -13.95
N PRO A 138 -6.06 -6.95 -14.37
CA PRO A 138 -6.49 -7.20 -15.74
C PRO A 138 -7.86 -6.57 -16.08
N LEU A 139 -8.52 -5.87 -15.16
CA LEU A 139 -9.90 -5.37 -15.28
C LEU A 139 -10.21 -4.68 -16.62
N SER A 140 -9.29 -3.87 -17.14
CA SER A 140 -9.49 -3.21 -18.42
C SER A 140 -9.55 -4.18 -19.61
N TRP A 141 -8.88 -5.31 -19.51
CA TRP A 141 -8.89 -6.36 -20.53
C TRP A 141 -10.15 -7.21 -20.41
N GLU A 142 -10.50 -7.59 -19.17
CA GLU A 142 -11.72 -8.36 -18.89
C GLU A 142 -12.96 -7.60 -19.34
N TYR A 143 -13.00 -6.30 -19.07
CA TYR A 143 -14.08 -5.44 -19.55
C TYR A 143 -14.16 -5.40 -21.09
N LYS A 144 -13.01 -5.22 -21.78
CA LYS A 144 -12.99 -5.20 -23.25
C LYS A 144 -13.46 -6.51 -23.88
N ILE A 145 -13.07 -7.65 -23.29
CA ILE A 145 -13.48 -8.98 -23.73
C ILE A 145 -14.95 -9.23 -23.38
N GLY A 146 -15.37 -8.85 -22.18
CA GLY A 146 -16.73 -9.05 -21.68
C GLY A 146 -17.76 -8.12 -22.32
N LYS A 147 -17.37 -6.95 -22.82
CA LYS A 147 -18.28 -5.96 -23.43
C LYS A 147 -19.07 -6.53 -24.61
N GLU A 148 -18.50 -7.44 -25.36
CA GLU A 148 -19.18 -8.11 -26.49
C GLU A 148 -20.27 -9.11 -26.04
N TRP A 149 -20.25 -9.50 -24.75
CA TRP A 149 -21.15 -10.49 -24.15
C TRP A 149 -22.15 -9.86 -23.18
N ILE A 150 -21.91 -8.63 -22.76
CA ILE A 150 -22.78 -7.90 -21.84
C ILE A 150 -23.74 -7.04 -22.70
N ASP A 151 -25.02 -7.31 -22.54
CA ASP A 151 -26.10 -6.58 -23.19
C ASP A 151 -25.95 -5.05 -23.00
N ASP A 152 -26.21 -4.25 -24.06
CA ASP A 152 -26.08 -2.77 -24.11
C ASP A 152 -26.86 -2.01 -23.00
N LYS A 153 -27.64 -2.71 -22.20
CA LYS A 153 -28.46 -2.14 -21.12
C LYS A 153 -27.71 -1.71 -19.87
N LEU A 154 -26.42 -2.03 -19.77
CA LEU A 154 -25.54 -1.58 -18.65
C LEU A 154 -24.72 -0.35 -19.04
N ASP A 155 -25.38 0.70 -19.52
CA ASP A 155 -24.78 1.99 -19.91
C ASP A 155 -23.93 2.66 -18.83
N ILE A 156 -24.10 2.25 -17.56
CA ILE A 156 -23.35 2.79 -16.40
C ILE A 156 -21.85 2.56 -16.54
N PHE A 157 -21.43 1.55 -17.27
CA PHE A 157 -20.03 1.16 -17.44
C PHE A 157 -19.46 1.46 -18.83
N ASN A 158 -20.16 2.23 -19.66
CA ASN A 158 -19.63 2.68 -20.94
C ASN A 158 -18.29 3.40 -20.72
N ASN A 159 -17.25 2.94 -21.40
CA ASN A 159 -15.89 3.45 -21.28
C ASN A 159 -15.23 3.28 -19.89
N LEU A 160 -15.53 2.18 -19.18
CA LEU A 160 -14.79 1.83 -17.97
C LEU A 160 -13.31 1.63 -18.29
N SER A 161 -12.45 2.43 -17.70
CA SER A 161 -11.01 2.19 -17.69
C SER A 161 -10.55 2.01 -16.24
N ALA A 162 -10.05 0.83 -15.91
CA ALA A 162 -9.50 0.54 -14.60
C ALA A 162 -8.13 -0.13 -14.78
N SER A 163 -7.10 0.46 -14.24
CA SER A 163 -5.77 -0.13 -14.23
C SER A 163 -5.08 0.13 -12.90
N VAL A 164 -4.56 -0.92 -12.34
CA VAL A 164 -3.86 -0.93 -11.07
C VAL A 164 -2.53 -1.62 -11.28
N TYR A 165 -1.49 -1.01 -10.75
CA TYR A 165 -0.14 -1.56 -10.76
C TYR A 165 0.50 -1.30 -9.41
N ASP A 166 1.16 -2.28 -8.84
CA ASP A 166 2.09 -2.08 -7.76
C ASP A 166 3.37 -2.91 -7.95
N VAL A 167 4.46 -2.33 -7.51
CA VAL A 167 5.78 -2.96 -7.53
C VAL A 167 6.47 -2.65 -6.22
N PHE A 168 7.03 -3.67 -5.62
CA PHE A 168 7.89 -3.58 -4.45
C PHE A 168 9.23 -4.25 -4.76
N ALA A 169 10.31 -3.63 -4.34
CA ALA A 169 11.66 -4.19 -4.40
C ALA A 169 12.41 -3.88 -3.11
N LYS A 170 13.12 -4.84 -2.56
CA LYS A 170 13.95 -4.70 -1.36
C LYS A 170 15.26 -5.45 -1.53
N ILE A 171 16.34 -4.82 -1.12
CA ILE A 171 17.65 -5.44 -1.00
C ILE A 171 18.05 -5.35 0.46
N SER A 172 18.45 -6.47 1.05
CA SER A 172 18.93 -6.55 2.43
C SER A 172 20.37 -7.02 2.45
N TYR A 173 21.22 -6.27 3.14
CA TYR A 173 22.64 -6.55 3.28
C TYR A 173 23.01 -6.72 4.75
N LYS A 174 23.61 -7.86 5.10
CA LYS A 174 24.12 -8.20 6.42
C LYS A 174 25.64 -8.38 6.37
N PRO A 175 26.44 -7.30 6.46
CA PRO A 175 27.91 -7.41 6.43
C PRO A 175 28.46 -8.24 7.58
N GLY A 176 27.76 -8.28 8.70
CA GLY A 176 28.10 -9.06 9.88
C GLY A 176 26.91 -9.24 10.82
N LYS A 177 27.14 -9.83 12.00
CA LYS A 177 26.07 -10.14 12.97
C LYS A 177 25.40 -8.90 13.62
N ARG A 178 26.03 -7.73 13.52
CA ARG A 178 25.59 -6.51 14.21
C ARG A 178 24.89 -5.51 13.31
N HIS A 179 25.05 -5.61 12.01
CA HIS A 179 24.56 -4.63 11.07
C HIS A 179 23.58 -5.26 10.08
N THR A 180 22.48 -4.58 9.82
CA THR A 180 21.56 -4.88 8.72
C THR A 180 21.27 -3.57 8.00
N ILE A 181 21.41 -3.57 6.68
CA ILE A 181 21.10 -2.44 5.82
C ILE A 181 20.03 -2.92 4.84
N ASN A 182 18.90 -2.22 4.81
CA ASN A 182 17.79 -2.48 3.92
C ASN A 182 17.59 -1.28 3.02
N ALA A 183 17.54 -1.49 1.71
CA ALA A 183 17.09 -0.50 0.75
C ALA A 183 15.83 -1.02 0.09
N SER A 184 14.74 -0.26 0.13
CA SER A 184 13.47 -0.66 -0.46
C SER A 184 12.89 0.45 -1.34
N PHE A 185 12.13 0.02 -2.33
CA PHE A 185 11.38 0.85 -3.25
C PHE A 185 9.96 0.32 -3.37
N PHE A 186 9.00 1.21 -3.34
CA PHE A 186 7.60 0.88 -3.56
C PHE A 186 6.98 1.87 -4.54
N TYR A 187 6.26 1.34 -5.49
CA TYR A 187 5.46 2.11 -6.44
C TYR A 187 4.05 1.54 -6.50
N SER A 188 3.05 2.40 -6.44
CA SER A 188 1.66 2.03 -6.71
C SER A 188 1.00 3.05 -7.63
N LEU A 189 0.14 2.57 -8.51
CA LEU A 189 -0.64 3.41 -9.43
C LEU A 189 -2.06 2.89 -9.54
N ASP A 190 -3.00 3.79 -9.42
CA ASP A 190 -4.40 3.61 -9.79
C ASP A 190 -4.79 4.59 -10.88
N ASN A 191 -5.49 4.08 -11.86
CA ASN A 191 -6.18 4.89 -12.86
C ASN A 191 -7.58 4.30 -13.02
N PHE A 192 -8.59 5.10 -12.75
CA PHE A 192 -9.98 4.72 -12.81
C PHE A 192 -10.76 5.79 -13.56
N GLY A 193 -11.55 5.40 -14.54
CA GLY A 193 -12.40 6.31 -15.29
C GLY A 193 -13.66 5.59 -15.76
N TYR A 194 -14.76 6.29 -15.74
CA TYR A 194 -16.04 5.79 -16.20
C TYR A 194 -16.91 6.92 -16.76
N GLY A 195 -17.87 6.56 -17.58
CA GLY A 195 -18.81 7.49 -18.19
C GLY A 195 -18.51 7.78 -19.66
N GLU A 196 -19.36 8.54 -20.29
CA GLU A 196 -19.33 8.84 -21.71
C GLU A 196 -19.31 10.35 -21.91
N ILE A 197 -18.30 10.85 -22.62
CA ILE A 197 -18.10 12.29 -22.85
C ILE A 197 -19.25 12.86 -23.69
N ASP A 198 -19.77 12.07 -24.63
CA ASP A 198 -20.80 12.52 -25.58
C ASP A 198 -22.22 12.56 -24.98
N VAL A 199 -22.45 11.91 -23.82
CA VAL A 199 -23.81 11.73 -23.27
C VAL A 199 -24.09 12.56 -22.02
N SER A 200 -23.15 13.02 -21.28
CA SER A 200 -23.32 13.99 -20.18
C SER A 200 -22.28 13.96 -19.08
N SER A 201 -21.57 12.87 -18.82
CA SER A 201 -20.65 12.84 -17.69
C SER A 201 -19.51 11.83 -17.83
N TYR A 202 -18.30 12.30 -17.58
CA TYR A 202 -17.11 11.47 -17.47
C TYR A 202 -16.33 11.80 -16.19
N ASP A 203 -16.01 10.79 -15.42
CA ASP A 203 -15.21 10.90 -14.21
C ASP A 203 -13.92 10.12 -14.37
N LYS A 204 -12.80 10.75 -14.03
CA LYS A 204 -11.47 10.13 -14.02
C LYS A 204 -10.76 10.43 -12.72
N MET A 205 -10.25 9.38 -12.10
CA MET A 205 -9.42 9.48 -10.91
C MET A 205 -8.08 8.76 -11.16
N ARG A 206 -7.01 9.36 -10.71
CA ARG A 206 -5.68 8.78 -10.79
C ARG A 206 -4.87 9.16 -9.56
N TRP A 207 -4.24 8.18 -8.95
CA TRP A 207 -3.27 8.44 -7.88
C TRP A 207 -2.10 7.47 -7.96
N HIS A 208 -0.97 7.89 -7.44
CA HIS A 208 0.21 7.06 -7.37
C HIS A 208 1.06 7.42 -6.16
N ASN A 209 1.77 6.42 -5.64
CA ASN A 209 2.82 6.55 -4.64
C ASN A 209 4.17 6.13 -5.22
N ILE A 210 5.22 6.86 -4.84
CA ILE A 210 6.61 6.46 -5.04
C ILE A 210 7.28 6.59 -3.68
N ILE A 211 7.77 5.48 -3.13
CA ILE A 211 8.46 5.45 -1.84
C ILE A 211 9.84 4.85 -2.04
N GLY A 212 10.86 5.55 -1.58
CA GLY A 212 12.21 5.05 -1.41
C GLY A 212 12.57 5.04 0.07
N ASN A 213 13.19 3.98 0.56
CA ASN A 213 13.57 3.86 1.95
C ASN A 213 14.95 3.19 2.08
N LEU A 214 15.81 3.78 2.92
CA LEU A 214 17.10 3.24 3.32
C LEU A 214 17.12 3.13 4.85
N GLU A 215 17.20 1.91 5.36
CA GLU A 215 17.20 1.61 6.79
C GLU A 215 18.53 0.96 7.19
N TRP A 216 19.14 1.46 8.24
CA TRP A 216 20.28 0.84 8.87
C TRP A 216 19.96 0.49 10.33
N LYS A 217 20.10 -0.80 10.64
CA LYS A 217 19.98 -1.33 12.02
C LYS A 217 21.36 -1.75 12.51
N CYS A 218 21.72 -1.30 13.69
CA CYS A 218 22.99 -1.64 14.32
C CYS A 218 22.79 -2.05 15.78
N ARG A 219 23.32 -3.22 16.16
CA ARG A 219 23.46 -3.61 17.54
C ARG A 219 24.82 -3.11 18.06
N LEU A 220 24.84 -1.96 18.72
CA LEU A 220 26.07 -1.40 19.29
C LEU A 220 26.63 -2.26 20.42
N SER A 221 25.75 -2.76 21.28
CA SER A 221 26.10 -3.66 22.39
C SER A 221 24.94 -4.62 22.69
N ASN A 222 25.07 -5.43 23.75
CA ASN A 222 23.97 -6.32 24.15
C ASN A 222 22.71 -5.56 24.60
N ASN A 223 22.88 -4.32 25.03
CA ASN A 223 21.81 -3.50 25.59
C ASN A 223 21.45 -2.29 24.71
N TRP A 224 22.25 -1.98 23.69
CA TRP A 224 22.03 -0.83 22.82
C TRP A 224 21.80 -1.23 21.38
N ASN A 225 20.68 -0.77 20.82
CA ASN A 225 20.35 -0.85 19.40
C ASN A 225 20.18 0.56 18.83
N VAL A 226 20.59 0.71 17.58
CA VAL A 226 20.34 1.93 16.78
C VAL A 226 19.63 1.54 15.52
N LYS A 227 18.60 2.29 15.17
CA LYS A 227 17.89 2.20 13.89
C LYS A 227 17.88 3.59 13.27
N THR A 228 18.48 3.72 12.10
CA THR A 228 18.46 4.96 11.32
C THR A 228 17.70 4.72 10.03
N ASN A 229 16.82 5.63 9.68
CA ASN A 229 15.99 5.56 8.51
C ASN A 229 16.07 6.87 7.72
N PHE A 230 16.29 6.75 6.41
CA PHE A 230 16.15 7.85 5.46
C PHE A 230 15.13 7.46 4.41
N SER A 231 14.09 8.26 4.25
CA SER A 231 13.02 7.94 3.31
C SER A 231 12.62 9.15 2.45
N PHE A 232 12.16 8.82 1.27
CA PHE A 232 11.50 9.73 0.34
C PHE A 232 10.12 9.20 0.00
N ASN A 233 9.13 10.06 0.04
CA ASN A 233 7.76 9.76 -0.34
C ASN A 233 7.25 10.82 -1.33
N HIS A 234 6.66 10.37 -2.42
CA HIS A 234 5.98 11.20 -3.40
C HIS A 234 4.60 10.61 -3.68
N TYR A 235 3.56 11.31 -3.26
CA TYR A 235 2.18 10.98 -3.55
C TYR A 235 1.56 12.05 -4.43
N LYS A 236 0.90 11.62 -5.49
CA LYS A 236 0.14 12.52 -6.36
C LYS A 236 -1.23 11.93 -6.65
N SER A 237 -2.26 12.74 -6.52
CA SER A 237 -3.62 12.39 -6.93
C SER A 237 -4.20 13.44 -7.85
N GLY A 238 -5.13 13.01 -8.69
CA GLY A 238 -5.88 13.87 -9.59
C GLY A 238 -7.27 13.31 -9.83
N GLN A 239 -8.26 14.18 -9.77
CA GLN A 239 -9.65 13.88 -10.17
C GLN A 239 -10.06 14.86 -11.24
N THR A 240 -10.63 14.35 -12.31
CA THR A 240 -11.21 15.14 -13.39
C THR A 240 -12.66 14.74 -13.53
N GLN A 241 -13.55 15.72 -13.54
CA GLN A 241 -14.97 15.57 -13.78
C GLN A 241 -15.33 16.40 -15.02
N GLU A 242 -15.97 15.77 -15.98
CA GLU A 242 -16.47 16.39 -17.18
C GLU A 242 -17.99 16.22 -17.21
N ARG A 243 -18.72 17.33 -17.45
CA ARG A 243 -20.18 17.37 -17.44
C ARG A 243 -20.66 18.25 -18.57
N VAL A 244 -21.70 17.83 -19.27
CA VAL A 244 -22.47 18.69 -20.16
C VAL A 244 -23.79 19.03 -19.46
N LEU A 245 -23.95 20.28 -19.04
CA LEU A 245 -25.15 20.80 -18.39
C LEU A 245 -25.79 21.84 -19.29
N GLU A 246 -27.04 21.63 -19.69
CA GLU A 246 -27.81 22.54 -20.58
C GLU A 246 -27.05 22.93 -21.88
N GLY A 247 -26.31 21.95 -22.44
CA GLY A 247 -25.50 22.16 -23.63
C GLY A 247 -24.15 22.84 -23.39
N VAL A 248 -23.80 23.16 -22.14
CA VAL A 248 -22.53 23.80 -21.78
C VAL A 248 -21.58 22.71 -21.24
N TYR A 249 -20.41 22.58 -21.86
CA TYR A 249 -19.34 21.70 -21.40
C TYR A 249 -18.62 22.33 -20.21
N ASN A 250 -18.58 21.58 -19.11
CA ASN A 250 -17.89 21.95 -17.88
C ASN A 250 -16.82 20.90 -17.55
N LYS A 251 -15.63 21.36 -17.20
CA LYS A 251 -14.51 20.52 -16.76
C LYS A 251 -13.93 21.02 -15.46
N LEU A 252 -13.97 20.18 -14.42
CA LEU A 252 -13.33 20.40 -13.15
C LEU A 252 -12.14 19.45 -13.00
N THR A 253 -10.98 19.98 -12.65
CA THR A 253 -9.81 19.15 -12.34
C THR A 253 -9.23 19.56 -10.99
N VAL A 254 -9.16 18.62 -10.06
CA VAL A 254 -8.54 18.78 -8.75
C VAL A 254 -7.27 17.92 -8.71
N LYS A 255 -6.16 18.49 -8.27
CA LYS A 255 -4.87 17.79 -8.14
C LYS A 255 -4.30 18.01 -6.75
N SER A 256 -3.68 16.98 -6.17
CA SER A 256 -2.95 17.05 -4.92
C SER A 256 -1.56 16.43 -5.09
N LEU A 257 -0.57 17.04 -4.45
CA LEU A 257 0.81 16.58 -4.43
C LEU A 257 1.34 16.67 -3.00
N ILE A 258 1.92 15.56 -2.54
CA ILE A 258 2.63 15.49 -1.26
C ILE A 258 4.02 14.93 -1.54
N GLN A 259 5.03 15.62 -1.06
CA GLN A 259 6.42 15.18 -1.11
C GLN A 259 7.02 15.30 0.28
N GLU A 260 7.64 14.24 0.74
CA GLU A 260 8.26 14.18 2.06
C GLU A 260 9.66 13.55 1.95
N MET A 261 10.61 14.13 2.67
CA MET A 261 11.89 13.50 2.97
C MET A 261 12.00 13.40 4.47
N THR A 262 12.32 12.22 4.98
CA THR A 262 12.38 11.98 6.41
C THR A 262 13.71 11.34 6.78
N PHE A 263 14.32 11.86 7.83
CA PHE A 263 15.51 11.27 8.45
C PHE A 263 15.22 11.06 9.93
N ASN A 264 15.26 9.81 10.37
CA ASN A 264 14.99 9.42 11.75
C ASN A 264 16.14 8.56 12.29
N THR A 265 16.50 8.78 13.53
CA THR A 265 17.41 7.88 14.27
C THR A 265 16.81 7.57 15.63
N LEU A 266 16.64 6.29 15.91
CA LEU A 266 16.15 5.75 17.17
C LEU A 266 17.31 5.07 17.91
N PHE A 267 17.54 5.48 19.15
CA PHE A 267 18.42 4.80 20.09
C PHE A 267 17.55 4.05 21.11
N GLN A 268 17.72 2.75 21.18
CA GLN A 268 17.01 1.90 22.13
C GLN A 268 17.98 1.29 23.12
N HIS A 269 17.70 1.46 24.41
CA HIS A 269 18.47 0.89 25.51
C HIS A 269 17.60 -0.03 26.37
N SER A 270 18.09 -1.26 26.60
CA SER A 270 17.45 -2.21 27.51
C SER A 270 18.14 -2.19 28.85
N PHE A 271 17.49 -1.64 29.88
CA PHE A 271 18.10 -1.45 31.22
C PHE A 271 18.32 -2.75 31.99
N SER A 272 17.49 -3.77 31.80
CA SER A 272 17.63 -5.07 32.47
C SER A 272 16.70 -6.10 31.87
N LYS A 273 17.07 -7.39 31.98
CA LYS A 273 16.15 -8.51 31.68
C LYS A 273 15.10 -8.77 32.78
N ARG A 274 15.09 -7.97 33.86
CA ARG A 274 14.25 -8.19 35.03
C ARG A 274 13.06 -7.24 35.16
N TRP A 275 12.69 -6.51 34.09
CA TRP A 275 11.48 -5.67 34.04
C TRP A 275 10.66 -6.05 32.82
#